data_65668b4e22a09765e328c20be87aba49
#
_entry.id   65668b4e22a09765e328c20be87aba49
#
_cell.length_a   1.000
_cell.length_b   1.000
_cell.length_c   1.000
_cell.angle_alpha   90.00
_cell.angle_beta   90.00
_cell.angle_gamma   90.00
#
_symmetry.space_group_name_H-M   'P 1'
#
loop_
_entity.id
_entity.type
_entity.pdbx_description
1 polymer ?
#
loop_
_entity_poly.entity_id
_entity_poly.type
_entity_poly.pdbx_seq_one_letter_code
_entity_poly.pdbx_strand_id
1 'polypeptide(L)'
;MCLRADCAGSNKPIAKPDCKRFGCSAGAKGGFCFTVGRWGVSLVKRSFMTNSSSLGSYDILTKRFSGRVQFAHHFLPCPNIRHVLFDFDGTLSLIREGWPEVMLPMFEEMLPPTSGDEPAGARAMLLDDIMTLNGRQTIFQMMKFAERVAERGGVPLHPLEYKHEYLRRLEVRIQSRVNRLSGDAADPVEFLLYGSIALLDGLVARGWSLYLGSGTDEPNVKREAELLGLDGYFGEHIYGAQDDYKSFSKKQVIERILTENQVDGDRLMVIGDGYVEIEDGKNVGGLAVAVASDEDNNGAGRFDEWKRKRLLGVGADIVIPDYRDAAVLLDVIEGK
;
A
#
# COMPACT_ATOMS: atom_id res chain seq x y z
N MET A 1 -58.87 -25.57 0.99
CA MET A 1 -58.95 -25.50 2.46
C MET A 1 -57.96 -24.42 2.87
N CYS A 2 -58.40 -23.19 2.98
CA CYS A 2 -58.79 -22.41 4.17
C CYS A 2 -57.74 -22.56 5.30
N LEU A 3 -57.12 -21.53 5.82
CA LEU A 3 -57.63 -20.31 6.40
C LEU A 3 -56.58 -19.15 6.39
N ARG A 4 -57.09 -17.95 6.15
CA ARG A 4 -56.48 -16.66 6.45
C ARG A 4 -56.56 -16.40 7.98
N ALA A 5 -55.62 -15.61 8.48
CA ALA A 5 -55.90 -14.72 9.61
C ALA A 5 -55.10 -13.40 9.45
N ASP A 6 -55.84 -12.34 9.18
CA ASP A 6 -55.42 -10.94 9.32
C ASP A 6 -55.25 -10.59 10.80
N CYS A 7 -54.29 -9.74 11.11
CA CYS A 7 -54.38 -8.78 12.21
C CYS A 7 -53.63 -7.49 11.85
N ALA A 8 -54.44 -6.46 11.71
CA ALA A 8 -54.02 -5.07 11.55
C ALA A 8 -53.76 -4.40 12.90
N GLY A 9 -52.94 -3.33 12.87
CA GLY A 9 -52.98 -2.24 13.85
C GLY A 9 -51.67 -2.05 14.61
N SER A 10 -50.96 -1.03 14.46
CA SER A 10 -51.18 0.36 14.74
C SER A 10 -49.91 1.17 14.57
N ASN A 11 -49.95 2.21 13.75
CA ASN A 11 -48.96 3.27 13.67
C ASN A 11 -48.93 4.07 15.01
N LYS A 12 -47.76 4.16 15.61
CA LYS A 12 -47.41 5.29 16.48
C LYS A 12 -46.00 5.76 16.14
N PRO A 13 -45.81 7.09 15.95
CA PRO A 13 -44.50 7.66 15.67
C PRO A 13 -43.65 7.72 16.95
N ILE A 14 -42.45 7.21 16.88
CA ILE A 14 -41.43 7.36 17.95
C ILE A 14 -40.82 8.74 17.83
N ALA A 15 -40.99 9.56 18.88
CA ALA A 15 -40.46 10.89 19.03
C ALA A 15 -38.93 10.90 19.00
N LYS A 16 -38.34 11.85 18.25
CA LYS A 16 -36.91 12.16 18.29
C LYS A 16 -36.56 12.79 19.64
N PRO A 17 -35.46 12.42 20.27
CA PRO A 17 -34.98 13.13 21.45
C PRO A 17 -34.34 14.47 21.03
N ASP A 18 -34.75 15.53 21.70
CA ASP A 18 -34.27 16.90 21.60
C ASP A 18 -32.74 16.97 21.91
N CYS A 19 -31.98 17.49 20.93
CA CYS A 19 -30.59 17.82 21.10
C CYS A 19 -30.47 19.23 21.72
N LYS A 20 -30.40 19.32 23.05
CA LYS A 20 -30.08 20.59 23.74
C LYS A 20 -28.63 20.96 23.50
N ARG A 21 -28.42 22.09 22.81
CA ARG A 21 -27.15 22.79 22.66
C ARG A 21 -26.56 23.11 24.03
N PHE A 22 -25.36 22.61 24.30
CA PHE A 22 -24.47 23.21 25.30
C PHE A 22 -23.37 24.01 24.57
N GLY A 23 -23.29 25.28 24.92
CA GLY A 23 -22.37 26.24 24.35
C GLY A 23 -20.93 25.91 24.75
N CYS A 24 -20.02 25.91 23.74
CA CYS A 24 -18.58 25.93 23.96
C CYS A 24 -18.14 27.37 24.22
N SER A 25 -17.66 27.68 25.43
CA SER A 25 -16.85 28.86 25.68
C SER A 25 -15.39 28.55 25.31
N ALA A 26 -14.80 29.38 24.47
CA ALA A 26 -13.38 29.32 24.10
C ALA A 26 -12.52 29.70 25.33
N GLY A 27 -11.74 28.75 25.80
CA GLY A 27 -10.69 28.95 26.79
C GLY A 27 -9.53 28.03 26.50
N ALA A 28 -8.38 28.60 26.32
CA ALA A 28 -7.14 27.94 25.89
C ALA A 28 -6.68 26.82 26.85
N LYS A 29 -6.03 25.81 26.27
CA LYS A 29 -5.18 24.76 26.87
C LYS A 29 -5.90 23.47 27.34
N GLY A 30 -5.69 22.40 26.57
CA GLY A 30 -5.89 21.01 26.97
C GLY A 30 -7.18 20.39 26.42
N GLY A 31 -7.08 19.70 25.27
CA GLY A 31 -8.19 18.91 24.73
C GLY A 31 -8.44 17.65 25.55
N PHE A 32 -9.68 17.44 26.02
CA PHE A 32 -10.13 16.21 26.63
C PHE A 32 -10.93 15.39 25.60
N CYS A 33 -10.57 14.14 25.41
CA CYS A 33 -11.38 13.19 24.66
C CYS A 33 -12.09 12.25 25.65
N PHE A 34 -13.41 12.15 25.55
CA PHE A 34 -14.20 11.25 26.39
C PHE A 34 -14.59 10.00 25.59
N THR A 35 -14.21 8.84 26.06
CA THR A 35 -14.77 7.55 25.61
C THR A 35 -15.69 7.00 26.70
N VAL A 36 -16.94 6.72 26.36
CA VAL A 36 -17.91 6.11 27.26
C VAL A 36 -17.97 4.62 27.00
N GLY A 37 -17.35 3.84 27.87
CA GLY A 37 -17.51 2.39 27.91
C GLY A 37 -18.63 1.98 28.85
N ARG A 38 -19.21 0.80 28.66
CA ARG A 38 -20.41 0.29 29.33
C ARG A 38 -20.23 0.04 30.84
N TRP A 39 -19.05 0.22 31.41
CA TRP A 39 -18.73 0.02 32.82
C TRP A 39 -17.70 1.05 33.31
N GLY A 40 -18.15 2.19 33.74
CA GLY A 40 -17.34 3.14 34.49
C GLY A 40 -16.49 4.11 33.66
N VAL A 41 -16.42 5.35 34.09
CA VAL A 41 -15.57 6.39 33.52
C VAL A 41 -14.16 6.23 34.08
N SER A 42 -13.20 5.79 33.24
CA SER A 42 -11.78 5.82 33.61
C SER A 42 -11.12 7.04 32.99
N LEU A 43 -10.61 7.93 33.82
CA LEU A 43 -9.84 9.12 33.42
C LEU A 43 -8.40 8.70 33.16
N VAL A 44 -8.05 8.43 31.89
CA VAL A 44 -6.63 8.29 31.49
C VAL A 44 -6.10 9.66 31.12
N LYS A 45 -5.37 10.28 32.04
CA LYS A 45 -4.55 11.47 31.74
C LYS A 45 -3.37 11.04 30.83
N ARG A 46 -3.51 11.20 29.53
CA ARG A 46 -2.33 11.24 28.65
C ARG A 46 -1.71 12.62 28.76
N SER A 47 -0.63 12.71 29.53
CA SER A 47 0.23 13.87 29.58
C SER A 47 1.01 13.93 28.29
N PHE A 48 0.65 14.84 27.36
CA PHE A 48 1.51 15.19 26.25
C PHE A 48 2.69 16.02 26.82
N MET A 49 3.76 15.34 27.17
CA MET A 49 5.05 16.01 27.35
C MET A 49 5.52 16.44 25.95
N THR A 50 5.41 17.72 25.64
CA THR A 50 6.14 18.34 24.53
C THR A 50 7.62 18.35 24.90
N ASN A 51 8.33 17.27 24.58
CA ASN A 51 9.75 17.18 24.79
C ASN A 51 10.46 17.98 23.69
N SER A 52 11.09 19.08 24.04
CA SER A 52 12.05 19.81 23.20
C SER A 52 13.29 18.97 22.80
N SER A 53 13.43 17.75 23.35
CA SER A 53 14.46 16.77 22.99
C SER A 53 14.17 16.00 21.68
N SER A 54 12.92 15.99 21.18
CA SER A 54 12.57 15.27 19.96
C SER A 54 13.08 15.95 18.67
N LEU A 55 13.10 17.27 18.60
CA LEU A 55 13.63 18.00 17.45
C LEU A 55 15.12 17.74 17.20
N GLY A 56 15.92 17.60 18.26
CA GLY A 56 17.35 17.28 18.14
C GLY A 56 17.64 15.86 17.63
N SER A 57 16.78 14.88 17.94
CA SER A 57 16.96 13.50 17.49
C SER A 57 16.64 13.33 15.99
N TYR A 58 15.68 14.08 15.45
CA TYR A 58 15.33 14.08 14.03
C TYR A 58 16.46 14.57 13.13
N ASP A 59 17.07 15.68 13.50
CA ASP A 59 18.20 16.27 12.76
C ASP A 59 19.40 15.30 12.74
N ILE A 60 19.62 14.56 13.82
CA ILE A 60 20.67 13.55 13.91
C ILE A 60 20.36 12.36 12.99
N LEU A 61 19.15 11.84 13.00
CA LEU A 61 18.74 10.72 12.12
C LEU A 61 18.84 11.13 10.65
N THR A 62 18.31 12.29 10.27
CA THR A 62 18.37 12.78 8.89
C THR A 62 19.82 12.94 8.42
N LYS A 63 20.71 13.43 9.27
CA LYS A 63 22.15 13.54 8.98
C LYS A 63 22.82 12.18 8.82
N ARG A 64 22.45 11.18 9.62
CA ARG A 64 22.99 9.82 9.55
C ARG A 64 22.80 9.21 8.16
N PHE A 65 21.71 9.55 7.46
CA PHE A 65 21.37 9.08 6.12
C PHE A 65 21.67 10.10 5.01
N SER A 66 22.34 11.20 5.30
CA SER A 66 22.64 12.26 4.32
C SER A 66 21.40 12.78 3.59
N GLY A 67 20.25 12.81 4.25
CA GLY A 67 18.98 13.28 3.71
C GLY A 67 18.22 12.27 2.81
N ARG A 68 18.77 11.05 2.61
CA ARG A 68 18.14 10.04 1.76
C ARG A 68 17.01 9.25 2.45
N VAL A 69 16.90 9.33 3.77
CA VAL A 69 15.81 8.70 4.53
C VAL A 69 15.03 9.80 5.22
N GLN A 70 13.73 9.77 5.06
CA GLN A 70 12.83 10.68 5.76
C GLN A 70 12.06 9.92 6.83
N PHE A 71 12.16 10.39 8.07
CA PHE A 71 11.36 9.86 9.19
C PHE A 71 10.15 10.77 9.44
N ALA A 72 9.01 10.18 9.76
CA ALA A 72 7.86 10.95 10.24
C ALA A 72 8.15 11.51 11.64
N HIS A 73 7.55 12.65 11.96
CA HIS A 73 7.78 13.34 13.26
C HIS A 73 7.41 12.49 14.50
N HIS A 74 6.59 11.47 14.32
CA HIS A 74 6.15 10.56 15.39
C HIS A 74 6.94 9.25 15.40
N PHE A 75 7.92 9.06 14.51
CA PHE A 75 8.68 7.82 14.46
C PHE A 75 9.40 7.56 15.80
N LEU A 76 9.29 6.33 16.24
CA LEU A 76 10.03 5.77 17.37
C LEU A 76 10.61 4.42 16.95
N PRO A 77 11.78 4.02 17.46
CA PRO A 77 12.33 2.69 17.24
C PRO A 77 11.32 1.59 17.62
N CYS A 78 11.33 0.52 16.84
CA CYS A 78 10.40 -0.60 16.98
C CYS A 78 11.17 -1.93 17.15
N PRO A 79 11.80 -2.18 18.32
CA PRO A 79 12.69 -3.32 18.53
C PRO A 79 11.95 -4.68 18.53
N ASN A 80 10.62 -4.63 18.55
CA ASN A 80 9.77 -5.81 18.61
C ASN A 80 9.47 -6.44 17.25
N ILE A 81 9.79 -5.79 16.14
CA ILE A 81 9.50 -6.28 14.78
C ILE A 81 10.09 -7.66 14.58
N ARG A 82 9.29 -8.58 14.00
CA ARG A 82 9.68 -9.95 13.65
C ARG A 82 9.09 -10.43 12.34
N HIS A 83 8.08 -9.74 11.83
CA HIS A 83 7.37 -10.09 10.60
C HIS A 83 7.43 -8.90 9.65
N VAL A 84 7.77 -9.15 8.38
CA VAL A 84 7.90 -8.10 7.36
C VAL A 84 7.08 -8.49 6.15
N LEU A 85 6.07 -7.68 5.82
CA LEU A 85 5.31 -7.81 4.59
C LEU A 85 5.85 -6.84 3.55
N PHE A 86 6.27 -7.38 2.42
CA PHE A 86 6.69 -6.62 1.25
C PHE A 86 5.59 -6.53 0.20
N ASP A 87 5.47 -5.39 -0.46
CA ASP A 87 4.95 -5.33 -1.80
C ASP A 87 6.02 -5.84 -2.80
N PHE A 88 5.63 -6.06 -4.06
CA PHE A 88 6.52 -6.63 -5.07
C PHE A 88 6.93 -5.62 -6.13
N ASP A 89 5.98 -5.20 -6.98
CA ASP A 89 6.22 -4.32 -8.12
C ASP A 89 6.55 -2.89 -7.64
N GLY A 90 7.67 -2.30 -8.10
CA GLY A 90 8.15 -1.00 -7.65
C GLY A 90 8.77 -0.98 -6.24
N THR A 91 8.68 -2.10 -5.52
CA THR A 91 9.22 -2.28 -4.15
C THR A 91 10.45 -3.17 -4.13
N LEU A 92 10.36 -4.37 -4.68
CA LEU A 92 11.49 -5.29 -4.85
C LEU A 92 11.81 -5.49 -6.34
N SER A 93 10.78 -5.71 -7.17
CA SER A 93 10.88 -6.03 -8.59
C SER A 93 10.69 -4.80 -9.47
N LEU A 94 11.53 -4.67 -10.48
CA LEU A 94 11.44 -3.71 -11.57
C LEU A 94 11.12 -4.39 -12.92
N ILE A 95 10.74 -5.68 -12.91
CA ILE A 95 10.38 -6.40 -14.16
C ILE A 95 9.24 -5.66 -14.87
N ARG A 96 8.26 -5.14 -14.12
CA ARG A 96 7.06 -4.48 -14.63
C ARG A 96 7.18 -2.95 -14.71
N GLU A 97 8.37 -2.41 -14.48
CA GLU A 97 8.62 -0.96 -14.59
C GLU A 97 8.08 -0.43 -15.93
N GLY A 98 7.41 0.74 -15.87
CA GLY A 98 6.73 1.34 -17.03
C GLY A 98 5.33 0.75 -17.31
N TRP A 99 4.71 0.02 -16.38
CA TRP A 99 3.37 -0.53 -16.53
C TRP A 99 2.26 0.53 -16.82
N PRO A 100 2.33 1.79 -16.32
CA PRO A 100 1.33 2.80 -16.65
C PRO A 100 1.34 3.19 -18.13
N GLU A 101 2.51 3.09 -18.78
CA GLU A 101 2.71 3.36 -20.21
C GLU A 101 2.10 2.27 -21.11
N VAL A 102 1.66 1.16 -20.53
CA VAL A 102 0.88 0.12 -21.21
C VAL A 102 -0.61 0.32 -20.96
N MET A 103 -0.98 0.59 -19.70
CA MET A 103 -2.37 0.70 -19.29
C MET A 103 -3.04 1.97 -19.86
N LEU A 104 -2.37 3.11 -19.77
CA LEU A 104 -2.93 4.38 -20.20
C LEU A 104 -3.24 4.42 -21.70
N PRO A 105 -2.34 4.05 -22.64
CA PRO A 105 -2.70 3.98 -24.06
C PRO A 105 -3.82 2.98 -24.35
N MET A 106 -3.88 1.85 -23.63
CA MET A 106 -4.99 0.90 -23.79
C MET A 106 -6.32 1.56 -23.40
N PHE A 107 -6.36 2.29 -22.32
CA PHE A 107 -7.56 3.00 -21.88
C PHE A 107 -7.95 4.12 -22.87
N GLU A 108 -6.96 4.87 -23.39
CA GLU A 108 -7.20 5.90 -24.41
C GLU A 108 -7.82 5.31 -25.68
N GLU A 109 -7.32 4.15 -26.14
CA GLU A 109 -7.82 3.45 -27.33
C GLU A 109 -9.25 2.93 -27.14
N MET A 110 -9.60 2.45 -25.95
CA MET A 110 -10.87 1.80 -25.65
C MET A 110 -11.92 2.75 -25.08
N LEU A 111 -11.57 4.01 -24.76
CA LEU A 111 -12.49 5.00 -24.21
C LEU A 111 -13.38 5.58 -25.33
N PRO A 112 -14.72 5.53 -25.19
CA PRO A 112 -15.61 6.15 -26.18
C PRO A 112 -15.36 7.66 -26.31
N PRO A 113 -15.32 8.20 -27.54
CA PRO A 113 -15.20 9.62 -27.76
C PRO A 113 -16.47 10.35 -27.32
N THR A 114 -16.32 11.53 -26.72
CA THR A 114 -17.45 12.39 -26.35
C THR A 114 -17.35 13.72 -27.05
N SER A 115 -18.49 14.32 -27.46
CA SER A 115 -18.51 15.62 -28.09
C SER A 115 -17.94 16.69 -27.16
N GLY A 116 -16.86 17.35 -27.56
CA GLY A 116 -16.19 18.39 -26.77
C GLY A 116 -15.04 17.91 -25.91
N ASP A 117 -14.64 16.64 -26.02
CA ASP A 117 -13.43 16.14 -25.34
C ASP A 117 -12.17 16.84 -25.84
N GLU A 118 -11.44 17.43 -24.92
CA GLU A 118 -10.03 17.75 -25.11
C GLU A 118 -9.21 16.47 -24.86
N PRO A 119 -8.49 15.92 -25.85
CA PRO A 119 -7.72 14.68 -25.67
C PRO A 119 -6.77 14.71 -24.45
N ALA A 120 -6.15 15.87 -24.20
CA ALA A 120 -5.29 16.05 -23.03
C ALA A 120 -6.04 15.93 -21.70
N GLY A 121 -7.30 16.39 -21.64
CA GLY A 121 -8.15 16.28 -20.45
C GLY A 121 -8.56 14.83 -20.16
N ALA A 122 -8.94 14.09 -21.21
CA ALA A 122 -9.26 12.66 -21.09
C ALA A 122 -8.05 11.84 -20.62
N ARG A 123 -6.88 12.09 -21.21
CA ARG A 123 -5.62 11.45 -20.81
C ARG A 123 -5.26 11.73 -19.34
N ALA A 124 -5.36 12.99 -18.90
CA ALA A 124 -5.07 13.37 -17.53
C ALA A 124 -6.01 12.68 -16.52
N MET A 125 -7.31 12.62 -16.84
CA MET A 125 -8.31 11.91 -16.02
C MET A 125 -7.99 10.41 -15.91
N LEU A 126 -7.68 9.74 -17.03
CA LEU A 126 -7.35 8.32 -17.03
C LEU A 126 -6.08 8.04 -16.23
N LEU A 127 -5.06 8.88 -16.40
CA LEU A 127 -3.81 8.75 -15.63
C LEU A 127 -4.06 8.93 -14.12
N ASP A 128 -4.88 9.91 -13.74
CA ASP A 128 -5.26 10.14 -12.34
C ASP A 128 -6.00 8.92 -11.75
N ASP A 129 -6.96 8.35 -12.48
CA ASP A 129 -7.68 7.14 -12.08
C ASP A 129 -6.72 5.94 -11.89
N ILE A 130 -5.80 5.74 -12.85
CA ILE A 130 -4.78 4.67 -12.79
C ILE A 130 -3.89 4.83 -11.56
N MET A 131 -3.35 6.03 -11.38
CA MET A 131 -2.38 6.31 -10.31
C MET A 131 -3.05 6.38 -8.93
N THR A 132 -4.31 6.82 -8.84
CA THR A 132 -5.08 6.82 -7.59
C THR A 132 -5.28 5.40 -7.06
N LEU A 133 -5.39 4.41 -7.94
CA LEU A 133 -5.59 3.00 -7.58
C LEU A 133 -4.28 2.18 -7.55
N ASN A 134 -3.12 2.83 -7.74
CA ASN A 134 -1.82 2.15 -7.61
C ASN A 134 -1.66 1.53 -6.20
N GLY A 135 -1.14 0.29 -6.15
CA GLY A 135 -1.03 -0.52 -4.93
C GLY A 135 -2.23 -1.42 -4.67
N ARG A 136 -3.37 -1.21 -5.38
CA ARG A 136 -4.50 -2.17 -5.38
C ARG A 136 -4.31 -3.25 -6.44
N GLN A 137 -5.12 -4.32 -6.35
CA GLN A 137 -5.21 -5.31 -7.43
C GLN A 137 -5.63 -4.61 -8.73
N THR A 138 -5.01 -4.99 -9.84
CA THR A 138 -5.26 -4.43 -11.19
C THR A 138 -6.74 -4.39 -11.58
N ILE A 139 -7.53 -5.33 -11.10
CA ILE A 139 -8.98 -5.38 -11.38
C ILE A 139 -9.72 -4.09 -10.96
N PHE A 140 -9.29 -3.40 -9.91
CA PHE A 140 -9.95 -2.16 -9.47
C PHE A 140 -9.74 -1.00 -10.44
N GLN A 141 -8.59 -0.95 -11.11
CA GLN A 141 -8.34 0.00 -12.20
C GLN A 141 -9.25 -0.30 -13.40
N MET A 142 -9.47 -1.59 -13.71
CA MET A 142 -10.38 -2.01 -14.78
C MET A 142 -11.85 -1.72 -14.47
N MET A 143 -12.26 -1.90 -13.21
CA MET A 143 -13.60 -1.50 -12.75
C MET A 143 -13.80 0.01 -12.90
N LYS A 144 -12.81 0.81 -12.48
CA LYS A 144 -12.85 2.26 -12.65
C LYS A 144 -12.91 2.68 -14.11
N PHE A 145 -12.16 2.01 -14.97
CA PHE A 145 -12.21 2.24 -16.41
C PHE A 145 -13.59 1.88 -17.00
N ALA A 146 -14.20 0.76 -16.59
CA ALA A 146 -15.55 0.38 -17.02
C ALA A 146 -16.59 1.46 -16.65
N GLU A 147 -16.47 2.07 -15.44
CA GLU A 147 -17.30 3.22 -15.06
C GLU A 147 -17.11 4.39 -16.03
N ARG A 148 -15.86 4.73 -16.41
CA ARG A 148 -15.58 5.82 -17.36
C ARG A 148 -16.17 5.57 -18.75
N VAL A 149 -16.15 4.32 -19.23
CA VAL A 149 -16.79 3.93 -20.48
C VAL A 149 -18.30 4.13 -20.39
N ALA A 150 -18.94 3.71 -19.31
CA ALA A 150 -20.38 3.89 -19.09
C ALA A 150 -20.78 5.38 -18.97
N GLU A 151 -20.01 6.18 -18.22
CA GLU A 151 -20.22 7.63 -18.07
C GLU A 151 -20.22 8.36 -19.42
N ARG A 152 -19.49 7.83 -20.41
CA ARG A 152 -19.41 8.34 -21.78
C ARG A 152 -20.47 7.75 -22.74
N GLY A 153 -21.44 6.99 -22.19
CA GLY A 153 -22.51 6.40 -22.97
C GLY A 153 -22.09 5.16 -23.77
N GLY A 154 -20.89 4.63 -23.57
CA GLY A 154 -20.45 3.36 -24.13
C GLY A 154 -21.01 2.16 -23.38
N VAL A 155 -20.88 0.98 -23.97
CA VAL A 155 -21.19 -0.30 -23.33
C VAL A 155 -19.87 -0.87 -22.78
N PRO A 156 -19.64 -0.85 -21.46
CA PRO A 156 -18.40 -1.38 -20.92
C PRO A 156 -18.31 -2.90 -21.08
N LEU A 157 -17.11 -3.39 -21.31
CA LEU A 157 -16.79 -4.81 -21.18
C LEU A 157 -16.80 -5.20 -19.68
N HIS A 158 -16.80 -6.50 -19.42
CA HIS A 158 -16.55 -6.96 -18.05
C HIS A 158 -15.13 -6.59 -17.60
N PRO A 159 -14.91 -6.12 -16.37
CA PRO A 159 -13.58 -5.70 -15.90
C PRO A 159 -12.46 -6.73 -16.11
N LEU A 160 -12.76 -8.03 -16.04
CA LEU A 160 -11.78 -9.08 -16.33
C LEU A 160 -11.31 -9.08 -17.79
N GLU A 161 -12.15 -8.69 -18.76
CA GLU A 161 -11.77 -8.60 -20.16
C GLU A 161 -10.73 -7.49 -20.39
N TYR A 162 -10.92 -6.34 -19.76
CA TYR A 162 -9.92 -5.26 -19.75
C TYR A 162 -8.63 -5.72 -19.06
N LYS A 163 -8.74 -6.44 -17.93
CA LYS A 163 -7.58 -6.97 -17.22
C LYS A 163 -6.77 -7.93 -18.10
N HIS A 164 -7.44 -8.86 -18.78
CA HIS A 164 -6.77 -9.82 -19.66
C HIS A 164 -6.06 -9.12 -20.82
N GLU A 165 -6.70 -8.12 -21.45
CA GLU A 165 -6.07 -7.36 -22.51
C GLU A 165 -4.86 -6.54 -22.02
N TYR A 166 -4.98 -5.91 -20.86
CA TYR A 166 -3.86 -5.24 -20.22
C TYR A 166 -2.69 -6.20 -19.94
N LEU A 167 -2.96 -7.35 -19.31
CA LEU A 167 -1.93 -8.33 -19.00
C LEU A 167 -1.24 -8.86 -20.27
N ARG A 168 -2.00 -9.10 -21.35
CA ARG A 168 -1.46 -9.49 -22.64
C ARG A 168 -0.50 -8.44 -23.20
N ARG A 169 -0.85 -7.15 -23.12
CA ARG A 169 0.02 -6.03 -23.58
C ARG A 169 1.25 -5.89 -22.67
N LEU A 170 1.06 -6.03 -21.38
CA LEU A 170 2.16 -5.95 -20.42
C LEU A 170 3.16 -7.08 -20.61
N GLU A 171 2.70 -8.32 -20.84
CA GLU A 171 3.57 -9.46 -21.13
C GLU A 171 4.47 -9.18 -22.35
N VAL A 172 3.93 -8.59 -23.43
CA VAL A 172 4.74 -8.18 -24.60
C VAL A 172 5.82 -7.17 -24.20
N ARG A 173 5.49 -6.21 -23.34
CA ARG A 173 6.46 -5.19 -22.88
C ARG A 173 7.57 -5.80 -22.05
N ILE A 174 7.25 -6.69 -21.11
CA ILE A 174 8.23 -7.26 -20.19
C ILE A 174 8.97 -8.48 -20.77
N GLN A 175 8.52 -9.04 -21.90
CA GLN A 175 9.04 -10.28 -22.47
C GLN A 175 10.56 -10.30 -22.65
N SER A 176 11.15 -9.17 -23.07
CA SER A 176 12.61 -9.08 -23.22
C SER A 176 13.35 -9.21 -21.90
N ARG A 177 12.79 -8.65 -20.81
CA ARG A 177 13.35 -8.74 -19.45
C ARG A 177 13.26 -10.17 -18.93
N VAL A 178 12.08 -10.78 -19.08
CA VAL A 178 11.82 -12.17 -18.70
C VAL A 178 12.73 -13.14 -19.46
N ASN A 179 12.89 -12.95 -20.78
CA ASN A 179 13.77 -13.79 -21.60
C ASN A 179 15.24 -13.67 -21.19
N ARG A 180 15.70 -12.47 -20.84
CA ARG A 180 17.08 -12.26 -20.36
C ARG A 180 17.33 -12.98 -19.03
N LEU A 181 16.37 -12.92 -18.12
CA LEU A 181 16.42 -13.62 -16.82
C LEU A 181 16.38 -15.15 -17.01
N SER A 182 15.41 -15.66 -17.79
CA SER A 182 15.25 -17.11 -18.02
C SER A 182 16.41 -17.74 -18.79
N GLY A 183 17.16 -16.96 -19.55
CA GLY A 183 18.29 -17.42 -20.39
C GLY A 183 19.65 -17.14 -19.75
N ASP A 184 19.73 -16.81 -18.48
CA ASP A 184 20.97 -16.41 -17.78
C ASP A 184 21.75 -15.29 -18.48
N ALA A 185 21.05 -14.48 -19.29
CA ALA A 185 21.66 -13.40 -20.09
C ALA A 185 21.67 -12.06 -19.33
N ALA A 186 21.13 -12.02 -18.10
CA ALA A 186 21.16 -10.87 -17.21
C ALA A 186 21.33 -11.33 -15.76
N ASP A 187 22.02 -10.51 -14.97
CA ASP A 187 22.03 -10.67 -13.53
C ASP A 187 20.64 -10.25 -12.97
N PRO A 188 19.95 -11.08 -12.17
CA PRO A 188 18.68 -10.71 -11.54
C PRO A 188 18.71 -9.35 -10.83
N VAL A 189 19.84 -8.95 -10.29
CA VAL A 189 20.05 -7.66 -9.62
C VAL A 189 19.74 -6.46 -10.54
N GLU A 190 19.87 -6.60 -11.86
CA GLU A 190 19.50 -5.54 -12.82
C GLU A 190 18.01 -5.18 -12.77
N PHE A 191 17.16 -6.13 -12.36
CA PHE A 191 15.71 -5.97 -12.27
C PHE A 191 15.19 -5.91 -10.85
N LEU A 192 16.08 -5.72 -9.87
CA LEU A 192 15.74 -5.47 -8.48
C LEU A 192 15.92 -3.99 -8.14
N LEU A 193 15.08 -3.49 -7.25
CA LEU A 193 15.32 -2.19 -6.66
C LEU A 193 16.65 -2.21 -5.91
N TYR A 194 17.44 -1.16 -6.08
CA TYR A 194 18.81 -1.10 -5.58
C TYR A 194 18.90 -1.40 -4.07
N GLY A 195 19.74 -2.39 -3.74
CA GLY A 195 19.98 -2.81 -2.36
C GLY A 195 18.97 -3.84 -1.80
N SER A 196 18.02 -4.34 -2.61
CA SER A 196 17.01 -5.33 -2.16
C SER A 196 17.64 -6.57 -1.53
N ILE A 197 18.64 -7.17 -2.15
CA ILE A 197 19.30 -8.35 -1.60
C ILE A 197 19.95 -8.07 -0.25
N ALA A 198 20.65 -6.94 -0.12
CA ALA A 198 21.28 -6.56 1.15
C ALA A 198 20.26 -6.33 2.28
N LEU A 199 19.08 -5.78 1.95
CA LEU A 199 17.99 -5.66 2.91
C LEU A 199 17.46 -7.04 3.32
N LEU A 200 17.14 -7.90 2.35
CA LEU A 200 16.58 -9.24 2.61
C LEU A 200 17.55 -10.08 3.45
N ASP A 201 18.82 -10.11 3.09
CA ASP A 201 19.87 -10.78 3.87
C ASP A 201 19.96 -10.24 5.31
N GLY A 202 19.89 -8.91 5.45
CA GLY A 202 19.89 -8.25 6.75
C GLY A 202 18.70 -8.60 7.63
N LEU A 203 17.53 -8.83 7.05
CA LEU A 203 16.31 -9.26 7.75
C LEU A 203 16.40 -10.74 8.15
N VAL A 204 16.83 -11.60 7.22
CA VAL A 204 17.03 -13.04 7.49
C VAL A 204 18.07 -13.24 8.58
N ALA A 205 19.19 -12.51 8.54
CA ALA A 205 20.23 -12.57 9.57
C ALA A 205 19.72 -12.16 10.98
N ARG A 206 18.64 -11.37 11.05
CA ARG A 206 17.94 -11.01 12.30
C ARG A 206 16.89 -12.05 12.73
N GLY A 207 16.66 -13.09 11.91
CA GLY A 207 15.65 -14.11 12.15
C GLY A 207 14.22 -13.61 11.98
N TRP A 208 14.00 -12.58 11.13
CA TRP A 208 12.67 -12.08 10.85
C TRP A 208 11.99 -12.88 9.75
N SER A 209 10.69 -13.10 9.88
CA SER A 209 9.87 -13.81 8.88
C SER A 209 9.44 -12.86 7.79
N LEU A 210 9.62 -13.27 6.52
CA LEU A 210 9.34 -12.45 5.36
C LEU A 210 8.10 -12.95 4.62
N TYR A 211 7.29 -12.02 4.15
CA TYR A 211 6.04 -12.26 3.41
C TYR A 211 6.00 -11.34 2.21
N LEU A 212 5.50 -11.82 1.09
CA LEU A 212 5.32 -11.06 -0.14
C LEU A 212 3.84 -10.99 -0.51
N GLY A 213 3.30 -9.78 -0.70
CA GLY A 213 1.89 -9.58 -1.05
C GLY A 213 1.74 -8.57 -2.18
N SER A 214 1.36 -9.02 -3.38
CA SER A 214 1.26 -8.19 -4.58
C SER A 214 -0.16 -8.06 -5.11
N GLY A 215 -0.47 -6.90 -5.70
CA GLY A 215 -1.67 -6.69 -6.51
C GLY A 215 -1.65 -7.40 -7.87
N THR A 216 -0.51 -7.94 -8.26
CA THR A 216 -0.31 -8.78 -9.45
C THR A 216 -0.83 -10.19 -9.18
N ASP A 217 -1.26 -10.89 -10.24
CA ASP A 217 -1.79 -12.26 -10.15
C ASP A 217 -0.73 -13.23 -9.58
N GLU A 218 -1.13 -14.03 -8.60
CA GLU A 218 -0.23 -14.87 -7.80
C GLU A 218 0.70 -15.78 -8.64
N PRO A 219 0.23 -16.45 -9.72
CA PRO A 219 1.13 -17.25 -10.56
C PRO A 219 2.25 -16.43 -11.20
N ASN A 220 1.96 -15.18 -11.57
CA ASN A 220 2.96 -14.28 -12.14
C ASN A 220 3.96 -13.81 -11.09
N VAL A 221 3.49 -13.42 -9.90
CA VAL A 221 4.37 -13.02 -8.79
C VAL A 221 5.33 -14.14 -8.41
N LYS A 222 4.84 -15.38 -8.29
CA LYS A 222 5.67 -16.54 -7.97
C LYS A 222 6.74 -16.79 -9.03
N ARG A 223 6.34 -16.79 -10.32
CA ARG A 223 7.28 -16.93 -11.46
C ARG A 223 8.35 -15.84 -11.45
N GLU A 224 7.94 -14.60 -11.27
CA GLU A 224 8.85 -13.46 -11.31
C GLU A 224 9.77 -13.41 -10.08
N ALA A 225 9.26 -13.79 -8.90
CA ALA A 225 10.09 -13.95 -7.70
C ALA A 225 11.17 -15.05 -7.88
N GLU A 226 10.81 -16.19 -8.50
CA GLU A 226 11.75 -17.25 -8.84
C GLU A 226 12.83 -16.74 -9.84
N LEU A 227 12.43 -16.06 -10.91
CA LEU A 227 13.36 -15.49 -11.90
C LEU A 227 14.33 -14.47 -11.27
N LEU A 228 13.90 -13.77 -10.22
CA LEU A 228 14.73 -12.80 -9.50
C LEU A 228 15.54 -13.42 -8.36
N GLY A 229 15.40 -14.74 -8.11
CA GLY A 229 16.07 -15.44 -6.99
C GLY A 229 15.54 -15.02 -5.61
N LEU A 230 14.31 -14.54 -5.55
CA LEU A 230 13.68 -14.06 -4.31
C LEU A 230 12.83 -15.12 -3.59
N ASP A 231 12.44 -16.19 -4.29
CA ASP A 231 11.56 -17.25 -3.77
C ASP A 231 12.12 -17.90 -2.50
N GLY A 232 13.44 -18.07 -2.40
CA GLY A 232 14.11 -18.59 -1.22
C GLY A 232 13.97 -17.75 0.05
N TYR A 233 13.74 -16.43 -0.06
CA TYR A 233 13.51 -15.54 1.07
C TYR A 233 12.10 -15.66 1.65
N PHE A 234 11.11 -15.92 0.80
CA PHE A 234 9.69 -15.90 1.16
C PHE A 234 9.10 -17.30 1.30
N GLY A 235 9.68 -18.33 0.66
CA GLY A 235 9.15 -19.69 0.67
C GLY A 235 7.68 -19.74 0.20
N GLU A 236 6.81 -20.30 1.03
CA GLU A 236 5.38 -20.40 0.76
C GLU A 236 4.60 -19.08 1.00
N HIS A 237 5.25 -18.07 1.54
CA HIS A 237 4.61 -16.79 1.92
C HIS A 237 4.58 -15.77 0.77
N ILE A 238 4.31 -16.25 -0.44
CA ILE A 238 4.10 -15.42 -1.64
C ILE A 238 2.63 -15.42 -1.99
N TYR A 239 1.99 -14.26 -1.87
CA TYR A 239 0.57 -14.04 -2.08
C TYR A 239 0.34 -13.03 -3.20
N GLY A 240 -0.62 -13.29 -4.05
CA GLY A 240 -0.99 -12.42 -5.17
C GLY A 240 -2.48 -12.37 -5.41
N ALA A 241 -2.89 -11.50 -6.34
CA ALA A 241 -4.27 -11.38 -6.74
C ALA A 241 -4.81 -12.71 -7.30
N GLN A 242 -6.09 -12.95 -7.09
CA GLN A 242 -6.84 -14.10 -7.58
C GLN A 242 -7.92 -13.63 -8.56
N ASP A 243 -8.45 -14.52 -9.39
CA ASP A 243 -9.58 -14.20 -10.29
C ASP A 243 -10.80 -13.74 -9.51
N ASP A 244 -11.11 -14.39 -8.38
CA ASP A 244 -12.01 -13.81 -7.39
C ASP A 244 -11.28 -12.76 -6.56
N TYR A 245 -11.40 -11.50 -6.97
CA TYR A 245 -10.74 -10.38 -6.33
C TYR A 245 -11.09 -10.17 -4.84
N LYS A 246 -12.17 -10.82 -4.35
CA LYS A 246 -12.59 -10.78 -2.95
C LYS A 246 -11.82 -11.77 -2.08
N SER A 247 -11.22 -12.79 -2.69
CA SER A 247 -10.48 -13.84 -1.98
C SER A 247 -9.08 -13.42 -1.57
N PHE A 248 -8.58 -12.30 -2.09
CA PHE A 248 -7.26 -11.75 -1.77
C PHE A 248 -7.31 -10.24 -1.50
N SER A 249 -6.56 -9.80 -0.49
CA SER A 249 -6.14 -8.41 -0.31
C SER A 249 -4.90 -8.36 0.59
N LYS A 250 -4.06 -7.32 0.49
CA LYS A 250 -2.93 -7.11 1.39
C LYS A 250 -3.39 -7.05 2.86
N LYS A 251 -4.55 -6.47 3.11
CA LYS A 251 -5.18 -6.48 4.43
C LYS A 251 -5.41 -7.89 4.98
N GLN A 252 -5.97 -8.80 4.16
CA GLN A 252 -6.17 -10.20 4.56
C GLN A 252 -4.84 -10.91 4.83
N VAL A 253 -3.78 -10.59 4.09
CA VAL A 253 -2.43 -11.13 4.36
C VAL A 253 -1.92 -10.63 5.71
N ILE A 254 -2.05 -9.33 6.00
CA ILE A 254 -1.69 -8.76 7.30
C ILE A 254 -2.47 -9.44 8.44
N GLU A 255 -3.80 -9.56 8.32
CA GLU A 255 -4.65 -10.23 9.31
C GLU A 255 -4.24 -11.68 9.53
N ARG A 256 -3.87 -12.40 8.45
CA ARG A 256 -3.34 -13.76 8.51
C ARG A 256 -2.02 -13.81 9.27
N ILE A 257 -1.05 -12.95 8.93
CA ILE A 257 0.26 -12.89 9.62
C ILE A 257 0.06 -12.72 11.13
N LEU A 258 -0.77 -11.75 11.53
CA LEU A 258 -1.01 -11.48 12.96
C LEU A 258 -1.70 -12.66 13.67
N THR A 259 -2.69 -13.27 13.01
CA THR A 259 -3.47 -14.37 13.59
C THR A 259 -2.66 -15.65 13.70
N GLU A 260 -1.99 -16.06 12.61
CA GLU A 260 -1.23 -17.33 12.58
C GLU A 260 -0.03 -17.30 13.52
N ASN A 261 0.61 -16.14 13.68
CA ASN A 261 1.75 -15.98 14.58
C ASN A 261 1.34 -15.54 16.00
N GLN A 262 0.06 -15.27 16.24
CA GLN A 262 -0.47 -14.83 17.55
C GLN A 262 0.25 -13.58 18.07
N VAL A 263 0.43 -12.58 17.20
CA VAL A 263 1.16 -11.34 17.50
C VAL A 263 0.29 -10.11 17.24
N ASP A 264 0.63 -9.02 17.90
CA ASP A 264 0.04 -7.70 17.68
C ASP A 264 0.78 -6.95 16.56
N GLY A 265 0.18 -5.87 16.06
CA GLY A 265 0.72 -5.08 14.96
C GLY A 265 2.11 -4.48 15.23
N ASP A 266 2.50 -4.25 16.49
CA ASP A 266 3.85 -3.76 16.85
C ASP A 266 4.99 -4.73 16.51
N ARG A 267 4.64 -5.97 16.12
CA ARG A 267 5.57 -6.99 15.61
C ARG A 267 5.68 -6.98 14.08
N LEU A 268 4.86 -6.21 13.40
CA LEU A 268 4.76 -6.16 11.94
C LEU A 268 5.46 -4.90 11.40
N MET A 269 6.24 -5.07 10.35
CA MET A 269 6.68 -4.02 9.45
C MET A 269 6.09 -4.26 8.08
N VAL A 270 5.59 -3.21 7.42
CA VAL A 270 5.18 -3.25 6.02
C VAL A 270 6.12 -2.38 5.21
N ILE A 271 6.50 -2.86 4.03
CA ILE A 271 7.40 -2.16 3.09
C ILE A 271 6.74 -2.17 1.71
N GLY A 272 6.51 -0.99 1.14
CA GLY A 272 5.89 -0.90 -0.17
C GLY A 272 5.90 0.50 -0.78
N ASP A 273 5.63 0.56 -2.09
CA ASP A 273 5.49 1.80 -2.86
C ASP A 273 4.02 2.19 -3.09
N GLY A 274 3.07 1.31 -2.73
CA GLY A 274 1.64 1.56 -2.76
C GLY A 274 1.11 2.15 -1.44
N TYR A 275 0.00 2.88 -1.53
CA TYR A 275 -0.63 3.43 -0.33
C TYR A 275 -1.37 2.37 0.51
N VAL A 276 -1.80 1.27 -0.13
CA VAL A 276 -2.67 0.25 0.49
C VAL A 276 -1.96 -0.46 1.63
N GLU A 277 -0.78 -1.01 1.39
CA GLU A 277 -0.02 -1.70 2.43
C GLU A 277 0.44 -0.76 3.55
N ILE A 278 0.79 0.49 3.20
CA ILE A 278 1.16 1.51 4.19
C ILE A 278 -0.03 1.80 5.12
N GLU A 279 -1.21 2.08 4.56
CA GLU A 279 -2.42 2.35 5.32
C GLU A 279 -2.86 1.13 6.14
N ASP A 280 -2.89 -0.07 5.52
CA ASP A 280 -3.29 -1.30 6.20
C ASP A 280 -2.32 -1.67 7.33
N GLY A 281 -1.01 -1.51 7.13
CA GLY A 281 -0.01 -1.71 8.17
C GLY A 281 -0.17 -0.74 9.35
N LYS A 282 -0.43 0.54 9.04
CA LYS A 282 -0.70 1.55 10.08
C LYS A 282 -1.99 1.28 10.85
N ASN A 283 -3.03 0.80 10.18
CA ASN A 283 -4.32 0.50 10.81
C ASN A 283 -4.23 -0.60 11.87
N VAL A 284 -3.27 -1.50 11.76
CA VAL A 284 -3.01 -2.53 12.79
C VAL A 284 -1.95 -2.14 13.82
N GLY A 285 -1.38 -0.94 13.71
CA GLY A 285 -0.33 -0.45 14.63
C GLY A 285 1.08 -0.89 14.25
N GLY A 286 1.28 -1.34 13.02
CA GLY A 286 2.57 -1.72 12.46
C GLY A 286 3.47 -0.54 12.10
N LEU A 287 4.74 -0.83 11.85
CA LEU A 287 5.70 0.10 11.27
C LEU A 287 5.55 0.12 9.75
N ALA A 288 5.38 1.29 9.16
CA ALA A 288 5.23 1.46 7.72
C ALA A 288 6.44 2.15 7.10
N VAL A 289 7.17 1.41 6.26
CA VAL A 289 8.32 1.88 5.48
C VAL A 289 7.89 2.05 4.02
N ALA A 290 7.78 3.28 3.59
CA ALA A 290 7.37 3.62 2.23
C ALA A 290 8.58 3.69 1.29
N VAL A 291 8.45 3.09 0.12
CA VAL A 291 9.46 3.10 -0.94
C VAL A 291 9.04 4.11 -2.00
N ALA A 292 9.69 5.26 -2.03
CA ALA A 292 9.46 6.30 -3.03
C ALA A 292 10.57 6.28 -4.07
N SER A 293 10.68 5.15 -4.79
CA SER A 293 11.75 4.88 -5.76
C SER A 293 11.58 5.68 -7.06
N ASP A 294 12.67 6.26 -7.55
CA ASP A 294 12.82 6.74 -8.93
C ASP A 294 13.24 5.53 -9.78
N GLU A 295 12.25 4.77 -10.29
CA GLU A 295 12.47 3.49 -10.97
C GLU A 295 13.27 3.66 -12.26
N ASP A 296 13.03 4.76 -13.01
CA ASP A 296 13.76 5.10 -14.23
C ASP A 296 15.27 5.31 -13.99
N ASN A 297 15.64 5.70 -12.77
CA ASN A 297 17.01 5.96 -12.34
C ASN A 297 17.36 5.12 -11.10
N ASN A 298 17.05 3.82 -11.16
CA ASN A 298 17.33 2.89 -10.07
C ASN A 298 18.78 2.99 -9.57
N GLY A 299 18.95 3.10 -8.27
CA GLY A 299 20.27 3.30 -7.66
C GLY A 299 20.78 4.76 -7.68
N ALA A 300 20.01 5.73 -8.15
CA ALA A 300 20.38 7.15 -8.03
C ALA A 300 20.22 7.69 -6.60
N GLY A 301 19.43 7.03 -5.74
CA GLY A 301 19.19 7.45 -4.36
C GLY A 301 18.33 8.71 -4.26
N ARG A 302 17.48 8.93 -5.25
CA ARG A 302 16.56 10.06 -5.30
C ARG A 302 15.14 9.57 -5.06
N PHE A 303 14.34 10.42 -4.43
CA PHE A 303 12.92 10.16 -4.28
C PHE A 303 12.16 10.45 -5.57
N ASP A 304 11.19 9.62 -5.90
CA ASP A 304 10.02 10.05 -6.64
C ASP A 304 9.15 10.91 -5.70
N GLU A 305 9.08 12.21 -6.01
CA GLU A 305 8.41 13.19 -5.15
C GLU A 305 6.89 13.02 -5.11
N TRP A 306 6.27 12.44 -6.14
CA TRP A 306 4.86 12.13 -6.15
C TRP A 306 4.55 10.94 -5.20
N LYS A 307 5.30 9.82 -5.33
CA LYS A 307 5.22 8.68 -4.40
C LYS A 307 5.47 9.16 -2.96
N ARG A 308 6.55 9.90 -2.73
CA ARG A 308 6.93 10.39 -1.42
C ARG A 308 5.82 11.18 -0.74
N LYS A 309 5.23 12.18 -1.42
CA LYS A 309 4.13 13.00 -0.88
C LYS A 309 2.91 12.18 -0.56
N ARG A 310 2.53 11.27 -1.47
CA ARG A 310 1.38 10.40 -1.31
C ARG A 310 1.52 9.47 -0.10
N LEU A 311 2.66 8.81 0.01
CA LEU A 311 2.91 7.81 1.05
C LEU A 311 3.05 8.44 2.45
N LEU A 312 3.64 9.63 2.55
CA LEU A 312 3.60 10.42 3.78
C LEU A 312 2.16 10.80 4.15
N GLY A 313 1.33 11.13 3.16
CA GLY A 313 -0.07 11.53 3.35
C GLY A 313 -0.94 10.43 3.95
N VAL A 314 -0.61 9.14 3.72
CA VAL A 314 -1.31 7.98 4.29
C VAL A 314 -0.64 7.42 5.56
N GLY A 315 0.38 8.11 6.08
CA GLY A 315 0.91 7.85 7.42
C GLY A 315 2.16 6.99 7.47
N ALA A 316 2.96 6.92 6.39
CA ALA A 316 4.27 6.27 6.44
C ALA A 316 5.12 6.80 7.59
N ASP A 317 5.77 5.91 8.33
CA ASP A 317 6.70 6.26 9.42
C ASP A 317 8.08 6.61 8.90
N ILE A 318 8.49 5.92 7.83
CA ILE A 318 9.79 6.09 7.17
C ILE A 318 9.56 6.11 5.66
N VAL A 319 10.24 7.00 4.95
CA VAL A 319 10.26 7.02 3.48
C VAL A 319 11.69 6.90 3.00
N ILE A 320 11.93 6.00 2.06
CA ILE A 320 13.23 5.70 1.46
C ILE A 320 13.14 5.72 -0.07
N PRO A 321 14.21 6.07 -0.80
CA PRO A 321 14.24 5.99 -2.25
C PRO A 321 14.64 4.59 -2.76
N ASP A 322 15.44 3.87 -1.99
CA ASP A 322 15.95 2.53 -2.25
C ASP A 322 16.55 1.94 -0.96
N TYR A 323 17.17 0.76 -1.03
CA TYR A 323 17.68 0.03 0.13
C TYR A 323 19.19 0.17 0.38
N ARG A 324 19.84 1.17 -0.20
CA ARG A 324 21.30 1.35 -0.03
C ARG A 324 21.75 1.49 1.42
N ASP A 325 20.93 2.06 2.26
CA ASP A 325 21.22 2.29 3.67
C ASP A 325 20.59 1.21 4.59
N ALA A 326 20.22 0.02 4.03
CA ALA A 326 19.44 -1.01 4.71
C ALA A 326 20.01 -1.39 6.09
N ALA A 327 21.31 -1.67 6.20
CA ALA A 327 21.92 -2.09 7.46
C ALA A 327 21.74 -1.03 8.56
N VAL A 328 22.03 0.24 8.24
CA VAL A 328 21.89 1.36 9.18
C VAL A 328 20.42 1.62 9.51
N LEU A 329 19.53 1.47 8.52
CA LEU A 329 18.09 1.65 8.71
C LEU A 329 17.53 0.60 9.68
N LEU A 330 17.91 -0.67 9.50
CA LEU A 330 17.48 -1.76 10.39
C LEU A 330 17.98 -1.56 11.82
N ASP A 331 19.21 -1.07 12.01
CA ASP A 331 19.74 -0.76 13.35
C ASP A 331 18.92 0.38 14.00
N VAL A 332 18.57 1.42 13.25
CA VAL A 332 17.72 2.52 13.75
C VAL A 332 16.32 2.02 14.10
N ILE A 333 15.74 1.13 13.30
CA ILE A 333 14.44 0.52 13.60
C ILE A 333 14.50 -0.26 14.90
N GLU A 334 15.57 -1.01 15.14
CA GLU A 334 15.77 -1.77 16.38
C GLU A 334 16.18 -0.88 17.58
N GLY A 335 16.51 0.40 17.38
CA GLY A 335 16.95 1.32 18.42
C GLY A 335 18.44 1.18 18.81
N LYS A 336 19.27 0.75 17.86
CA LYS A 336 20.73 0.56 18.00
C LYS A 336 21.53 1.76 17.47
#